data_ba1286c99289cf71439c01ba3d5ebdbe
#
_entry.id   ba1286c99289cf71439c01ba3d5ebdbe
#
_cell.length_a   1.000
_cell.length_b   1.000
_cell.length_c   1.000
_cell.angle_alpha   90.00
_cell.angle_beta   90.00
_cell.angle_gamma   90.00
#
_symmetry.space_group_name_H-M   'P 1'
#
loop_
_entity.id
_entity.type
_entity.pdbx_description
1 polymer ?
#
loop_
_entity_poly.entity_id
_entity_poly.type
_entity_poly.pdbx_seq_one_letter_code
_entity_poly.pdbx_strand_id
1 'polypeptide(L)'
;MIGRTLTATCTIQSVSADSDEATIGQIHGQSSVFMLLIYRPANHDVQVVTYTINGGSTATRATVVTGVNLGDTITYSIHYSGSVVTTVVNGVTNTYSVDSSWAGTPVYFKLGSYHAAPNTGNPAGDATKVSFSAFSVTP
;
A
#
# COMPACT_ATOMS: atom_id res chain seq x y z
N MET A 1 -2.80 -14.32 9.99
CA MET A 1 -3.36 -12.97 9.75
C MET A 1 -4.75 -12.98 9.10
N ILE A 2 -5.27 -14.13 8.70
CA ILE A 2 -6.63 -14.26 8.11
C ILE A 2 -7.67 -13.66 9.08
N GLY A 3 -8.64 -12.93 8.54
CA GLY A 3 -9.69 -12.25 9.31
C GLY A 3 -9.26 -10.96 10.00
N ARG A 4 -8.05 -10.45 9.71
CA ARG A 4 -7.53 -9.21 10.33
C ARG A 4 -7.70 -8.00 9.43
N THR A 5 -7.82 -6.85 10.08
CA THR A 5 -7.92 -5.55 9.40
C THR A 5 -6.83 -4.61 9.92
N LEU A 6 -6.02 -4.07 9.01
CA LEU A 6 -5.19 -2.89 9.26
C LEU A 6 -6.02 -1.66 8.94
N THR A 7 -6.09 -0.71 9.87
CA THR A 7 -6.66 0.63 9.65
C THR A 7 -5.58 1.67 9.92
N ALA A 8 -5.51 2.70 9.07
CA ALA A 8 -4.55 3.79 9.28
C ALA A 8 -5.08 5.11 8.74
N THR A 9 -4.57 6.18 9.34
CA THR A 9 -4.74 7.57 8.88
C THR A 9 -3.36 8.18 8.74
N CYS A 10 -3.05 8.69 7.54
CA CYS A 10 -1.75 9.27 7.24
C CYS A 10 -1.85 10.54 6.41
N THR A 11 -0.74 11.27 6.36
CA THR A 11 -0.51 12.43 5.50
C THR A 11 0.84 12.25 4.83
N ILE A 12 0.89 12.37 3.51
CA ILE A 12 2.13 12.29 2.74
C ILE A 12 2.65 13.70 2.54
N GLN A 13 3.79 13.99 3.14
CA GLN A 13 4.40 15.33 3.15
C GLN A 13 5.28 15.57 1.93
N SER A 14 6.00 14.53 1.50
CA SER A 14 6.84 14.54 0.31
C SER A 14 7.01 13.15 -0.26
N VAL A 15 7.29 13.09 -1.56
CA VAL A 15 7.75 11.89 -2.26
C VAL A 15 9.11 12.23 -2.87
N SER A 16 10.08 11.34 -2.72
CA SER A 16 11.43 11.52 -3.26
C SER A 16 11.40 11.68 -4.79
N ALA A 17 12.25 12.54 -5.32
CA ALA A 17 12.31 12.84 -6.75
C ALA A 17 12.74 11.65 -7.62
N ASP A 18 13.42 10.64 -7.05
CA ASP A 18 13.79 9.41 -7.71
C ASP A 18 12.70 8.32 -7.63
N SER A 19 11.58 8.64 -6.97
CA SER A 19 10.43 7.76 -6.84
C SER A 19 9.17 8.47 -7.30
N ASP A 20 8.42 7.84 -8.19
CA ASP A 20 7.13 8.37 -8.66
C ASP A 20 5.98 8.04 -7.69
N GLU A 21 6.27 7.33 -6.59
CA GLU A 21 5.25 6.80 -5.71
C GLU A 21 5.74 6.62 -4.25
N ALA A 22 4.80 6.63 -3.33
CA ALA A 22 5.00 6.30 -1.92
C ALA A 22 4.12 5.13 -1.52
N THR A 23 4.70 4.03 -1.07
CA THR A 23 3.94 2.92 -0.50
C THR A 23 3.61 3.22 0.95
N ILE A 24 2.31 3.24 1.28
CA ILE A 24 1.80 3.60 2.61
C ILE A 24 1.20 2.42 3.38
N GLY A 25 0.91 1.32 2.70
CA GLY A 25 0.40 0.10 3.32
C GLY A 25 0.71 -1.12 2.46
N GLN A 26 0.89 -2.28 3.11
CA GLN A 26 1.21 -3.53 2.41
C GLN A 26 0.59 -4.74 3.09
N ILE A 27 0.30 -5.78 2.29
CA ILE A 27 0.27 -7.17 2.73
C ILE A 27 1.53 -7.85 2.18
N HIS A 28 2.35 -8.37 3.07
CA HIS A 28 3.63 -8.98 2.73
C HIS A 28 3.65 -10.44 3.19
N GLY A 29 4.09 -11.34 2.32
CA GLY A 29 4.44 -12.71 2.68
C GLY A 29 5.88 -12.80 3.20
N GLN A 30 6.33 -14.00 3.47
CA GLN A 30 7.68 -14.22 4.00
C GLN A 30 8.77 -13.71 3.06
N SER A 31 8.63 -13.92 1.76
CA SER A 31 9.63 -13.57 0.73
C SER A 31 9.08 -12.76 -0.43
N SER A 32 7.78 -12.48 -0.46
CA SER A 32 7.14 -11.79 -1.57
C SER A 32 6.03 -10.87 -1.09
N VAL A 33 5.75 -9.83 -1.88
CA VAL A 33 4.65 -8.89 -1.63
C VAL A 33 3.39 -9.44 -2.25
N PHE A 34 2.28 -9.41 -1.52
CA PHE A 34 0.96 -9.68 -2.08
C PHE A 34 0.27 -8.41 -2.57
N MET A 35 0.27 -7.36 -1.75
CA MET A 35 -0.44 -6.12 -2.06
C MET A 35 0.35 -4.89 -1.57
N LEU A 36 0.32 -3.84 -2.39
CA LEU A 36 0.78 -2.50 -2.02
C LEU A 36 -0.38 -1.52 -2.13
N LEU A 37 -0.49 -0.62 -1.18
CA LEU A 37 -1.27 0.61 -1.28
C LEU A 37 -0.28 1.75 -1.51
N ILE A 38 -0.37 2.41 -2.67
CA ILE A 38 0.60 3.41 -3.10
C ILE A 38 -0.09 4.74 -3.43
N TYR A 39 0.59 5.84 -3.13
CA TYR A 39 0.22 7.18 -3.56
C TYR A 39 1.16 7.65 -4.67
N ARG A 40 0.60 8.30 -5.70
CA ARG A 40 1.35 8.87 -6.82
C ARG A 40 1.08 10.37 -6.92
N PRO A 41 2.08 11.21 -6.60
CA PRO A 41 1.90 12.66 -6.58
C PRO A 41 1.61 13.25 -7.96
N ALA A 42 2.28 12.75 -9.01
CA ALA A 42 2.07 13.24 -10.38
C ALA A 42 0.66 12.97 -10.94
N ASN A 43 -0.01 11.96 -10.44
CA ASN A 43 -1.37 11.58 -10.85
C ASN A 43 -2.44 12.04 -9.85
N HIS A 44 -2.04 12.53 -8.68
CA HIS A 44 -2.94 12.88 -7.57
C HIS A 44 -3.87 11.72 -7.22
N ASP A 45 -3.34 10.49 -7.18
CA ASP A 45 -4.14 9.30 -6.95
C ASP A 45 -3.54 8.33 -5.94
N VAL A 46 -4.40 7.45 -5.42
CA VAL A 46 -4.01 6.28 -4.64
C VAL A 46 -4.35 5.04 -5.44
N GLN A 47 -3.41 4.11 -5.52
CA GLN A 47 -3.55 2.85 -6.23
C GLN A 47 -3.37 1.66 -5.29
N VAL A 48 -4.03 0.56 -5.64
CA VAL A 48 -3.73 -0.77 -5.15
C VAL A 48 -2.97 -1.53 -6.23
N VAL A 49 -1.84 -2.11 -5.84
CA VAL A 49 -1.06 -3.05 -6.64
C VAL A 49 -1.18 -4.42 -6.02
N THR A 50 -1.61 -5.41 -6.79
CA THR A 50 -1.69 -6.81 -6.34
C THR A 50 -0.80 -7.68 -7.19
N TYR A 51 -0.02 -8.55 -6.56
CA TYR A 51 0.78 -9.57 -7.22
C TYR A 51 -0.03 -10.86 -7.31
N THR A 52 -0.31 -11.29 -8.52
CA THR A 52 -1.26 -12.39 -8.80
C THR A 52 -0.79 -13.69 -8.18
N ILE A 53 0.49 -14.05 -8.39
CA ILE A 53 1.05 -15.34 -7.94
C ILE A 53 2.09 -15.09 -6.85
N ASN A 54 2.08 -15.92 -5.81
CA ASN A 54 3.08 -15.88 -4.75
C ASN A 54 4.49 -16.15 -5.33
N GLY A 55 5.40 -15.19 -5.15
CA GLY A 55 6.74 -15.21 -5.73
C GLY A 55 6.81 -14.81 -7.21
N GLY A 56 5.67 -14.51 -7.83
CA GLY A 56 5.63 -13.99 -9.21
C GLY A 56 5.95 -12.50 -9.29
N SER A 57 6.28 -12.04 -10.51
CA SER A 57 6.57 -10.63 -10.80
C SER A 57 5.40 -9.89 -11.47
N THR A 58 4.36 -10.62 -11.89
CA THR A 58 3.19 -10.01 -12.55
C THR A 58 2.31 -9.31 -11.52
N ALA A 59 2.13 -8.01 -11.73
CA ALA A 59 1.29 -7.19 -10.87
C ALA A 59 0.16 -6.53 -11.66
N THR A 60 -1.00 -6.39 -11.00
CA THR A 60 -2.13 -5.59 -11.49
C THR A 60 -2.19 -4.31 -10.68
N ARG A 61 -2.43 -3.18 -11.35
CA ARG A 61 -2.61 -1.87 -10.71
C ARG A 61 -4.02 -1.36 -10.95
N ALA A 62 -4.64 -0.84 -9.92
CA ALA A 62 -5.97 -0.22 -9.98
C ALA A 62 -5.97 1.09 -9.20
N THR A 63 -6.40 2.19 -9.83
CA THR A 63 -6.64 3.46 -9.14
C THR A 63 -7.92 3.34 -8.31
N VAL A 64 -7.82 3.63 -7.02
CA VAL A 64 -8.94 3.51 -6.07
C VAL A 64 -9.50 4.87 -5.65
N VAL A 65 -8.68 5.90 -5.62
CA VAL A 65 -9.08 7.28 -5.31
C VAL A 65 -8.25 8.24 -6.15
N THR A 66 -8.87 9.32 -6.64
CA THR A 66 -8.23 10.44 -7.36
C THR A 66 -8.42 11.75 -6.61
N GLY A 67 -7.69 12.79 -7.01
CA GLY A 67 -7.79 14.12 -6.43
C GLY A 67 -7.11 14.26 -5.07
N VAL A 68 -6.16 13.36 -4.75
CA VAL A 68 -5.38 13.40 -3.51
C VAL A 68 -4.09 14.20 -3.74
N ASN A 69 -3.88 15.25 -2.96
CA ASN A 69 -2.67 16.08 -3.03
C ASN A 69 -1.71 15.77 -1.89
N LEU A 70 -0.45 16.17 -2.03
CA LEU A 70 0.48 16.20 -0.91
C LEU A 70 -0.10 17.07 0.22
N GLY A 71 -0.02 16.58 1.44
CA GLY A 71 -0.59 17.23 2.63
C GLY A 71 -2.03 16.83 2.92
N ASP A 72 -2.74 16.19 2.01
CA ASP A 72 -4.10 15.71 2.27
C ASP A 72 -4.08 14.51 3.22
N THR A 73 -5.12 14.38 4.03
CA THR A 73 -5.33 13.23 4.89
C THR A 73 -5.85 12.06 4.07
N ILE A 74 -5.19 10.92 4.19
CA ILE A 74 -5.62 9.64 3.63
C ILE A 74 -6.01 8.72 4.78
N THR A 75 -7.27 8.26 4.77
CA THR A 75 -7.74 7.20 5.67
C THR A 75 -7.91 5.92 4.88
N TYR A 76 -7.41 4.82 5.41
CA TYR A 76 -7.58 3.54 4.74
C TYR A 76 -7.72 2.37 5.70
N SER A 77 -8.36 1.32 5.21
CA SER A 77 -8.31 -0.01 5.83
C SER A 77 -8.00 -1.06 4.79
N ILE A 78 -7.33 -2.12 5.24
CA ILE A 78 -7.01 -3.31 4.46
C ILE A 78 -7.45 -4.52 5.26
N HIS A 79 -8.49 -5.21 4.80
CA HIS A 79 -8.99 -6.45 5.41
C HIS A 79 -8.57 -7.64 4.57
N TYR A 80 -8.02 -8.68 5.22
CA TYR A 80 -7.60 -9.92 4.56
C TYR A 80 -8.38 -11.11 5.10
N SER A 81 -9.29 -11.68 4.28
CA SER A 81 -10.11 -12.84 4.65
C SER A 81 -9.43 -14.19 4.38
N GLY A 82 -8.30 -14.21 3.69
CA GLY A 82 -7.63 -15.42 3.20
C GLY A 82 -7.91 -15.72 1.72
N SER A 83 -9.08 -15.38 1.21
CA SER A 83 -9.46 -15.54 -0.20
C SER A 83 -9.76 -14.21 -0.90
N VAL A 84 -10.00 -13.16 -0.13
CA VAL A 84 -10.29 -11.81 -0.63
C VAL A 84 -9.56 -10.79 0.22
N VAL A 85 -9.05 -9.76 -0.42
CA VAL A 85 -8.65 -8.51 0.23
C VAL A 85 -9.70 -7.45 -0.07
N THR A 86 -10.18 -6.79 0.97
CA THR A 86 -11.03 -5.60 0.86
C THR A 86 -10.24 -4.38 1.31
N THR A 87 -10.18 -3.36 0.48
CA THR A 87 -9.63 -2.05 0.84
C THR A 87 -10.72 -1.01 0.90
N VAL A 88 -10.64 -0.12 1.88
CA VAL A 88 -11.43 1.12 1.91
C VAL A 88 -10.43 2.27 1.98
N VAL A 89 -10.45 3.17 1.00
CA VAL A 89 -9.56 4.33 0.95
C VAL A 89 -10.42 5.58 0.79
N ASN A 90 -10.35 6.49 1.76
CA ASN A 90 -11.19 7.70 1.79
C ASN A 90 -12.68 7.39 1.53
N GLY A 91 -13.18 6.27 2.09
CA GLY A 91 -14.56 5.82 1.93
C GLY A 91 -14.86 5.01 0.67
N VAL A 92 -13.91 4.87 -0.27
CA VAL A 92 -14.09 4.08 -1.50
C VAL A 92 -13.66 2.64 -1.23
N THR A 93 -14.60 1.70 -1.43
CA THR A 93 -14.37 0.26 -1.18
C THR A 93 -14.03 -0.46 -2.49
N ASN A 94 -12.99 -1.30 -2.43
CA ASN A 94 -12.59 -2.19 -3.51
C ASN A 94 -12.26 -3.58 -2.97
N THR A 95 -12.43 -4.61 -3.80
CA THR A 95 -12.13 -5.99 -3.43
C THR A 95 -11.23 -6.65 -4.48
N TYR A 96 -10.35 -7.52 -4.01
CA TYR A 96 -9.36 -8.22 -4.83
C TYR A 96 -9.35 -9.69 -4.44
N SER A 97 -9.48 -10.58 -5.42
CA SER A 97 -9.34 -12.02 -5.19
C SER A 97 -7.90 -12.38 -4.89
N VAL A 98 -7.72 -13.28 -3.95
CA VAL A 98 -6.42 -13.85 -3.59
C VAL A 98 -6.23 -15.15 -4.36
N ASP A 99 -5.16 -15.26 -5.15
CA ASP A 99 -4.85 -16.49 -5.88
C ASP A 99 -4.53 -17.64 -4.92
N SER A 100 -4.85 -18.85 -5.33
CA SER A 100 -4.65 -20.06 -4.52
C SER A 100 -3.17 -20.33 -4.19
N SER A 101 -2.22 -19.78 -4.95
CA SER A 101 -0.78 -19.86 -4.65
C SER A 101 -0.39 -19.20 -3.33
N TRP A 102 -1.23 -18.32 -2.79
CA TRP A 102 -1.07 -17.69 -1.49
C TRP A 102 -1.65 -18.53 -0.33
N ALA A 103 -2.38 -19.61 -0.64
CA ALA A 103 -2.98 -20.45 0.38
C ALA A 103 -1.91 -21.05 1.32
N GLY A 104 -2.15 -20.93 2.63
CA GLY A 104 -1.21 -21.41 3.64
C GLY A 104 0.05 -20.56 3.81
N THR A 105 0.28 -19.54 2.98
CA THR A 105 1.40 -18.62 3.13
C THR A 105 1.16 -17.68 4.31
N PRO A 106 2.07 -17.63 5.29
CA PRO A 106 2.01 -16.61 6.34
C PRO A 106 2.16 -15.22 5.73
N VAL A 107 1.20 -14.34 5.98
CA VAL A 107 1.25 -12.95 5.54
C VAL A 107 1.08 -12.01 6.74
N TYR A 108 1.56 -10.78 6.61
CA TYR A 108 1.47 -9.75 7.63
C TYR A 108 1.29 -8.37 7.02
N PHE A 109 0.72 -7.46 7.79
CA PHE A 109 0.61 -6.07 7.39
C PHE A 109 1.93 -5.32 7.63
N LYS A 110 2.24 -4.41 6.71
CA LYS A 110 3.22 -3.34 6.93
C LYS A 110 2.55 -2.00 6.68
N LEU A 111 2.92 -1.01 7.45
CA LEU A 111 2.65 0.39 7.16
C LEU A 111 3.94 1.20 7.32
N GLY A 112 4.06 2.29 6.59
CA GLY A 112 5.27 3.10 6.63
C GLY A 112 5.40 3.97 5.39
N SER A 113 6.61 4.45 5.18
CA SER A 113 7.03 5.17 4.00
C SER A 113 8.06 4.31 3.27
N TYR A 114 7.68 3.69 2.18
CA TYR A 114 8.57 2.85 1.39
C TYR A 114 8.50 3.26 -0.08
N HIS A 115 9.67 3.35 -0.71
CA HIS A 115 9.80 3.45 -2.15
C HIS A 115 10.83 2.43 -2.65
N ALA A 116 10.63 1.93 -3.87
CA ALA A 116 11.44 0.87 -4.44
C ALA A 116 12.61 1.38 -5.31
N ALA A 117 12.78 2.70 -5.42
CA ALA A 117 13.82 3.26 -6.26
C ALA A 117 15.22 3.05 -5.66
N PRO A 118 16.23 2.75 -6.48
CA PRO A 118 17.60 2.69 -6.02
C PRO A 118 18.03 4.06 -5.52
N ASN A 119 18.70 4.10 -4.38
CA ASN A 119 19.20 5.32 -3.75
C ASN A 119 20.47 5.84 -4.49
N THR A 120 20.30 6.21 -5.76
CA THR A 120 21.38 6.63 -6.64
C THR A 120 21.28 8.13 -6.94
N GLY A 121 22.07 8.93 -6.24
CA GLY A 121 22.32 10.30 -6.62
C GLY A 121 21.28 11.34 -6.18
N ASN A 122 20.46 11.04 -5.20
CA ASN A 122 19.50 12.00 -4.67
C ASN A 122 20.19 13.13 -3.92
N PRO A 123 19.72 14.38 -4.08
CA PRO A 123 20.17 15.50 -3.26
C PRO A 123 19.99 15.20 -1.77
N ALA A 124 20.90 15.71 -0.96
CA ALA A 124 20.75 15.62 0.49
C ALA A 124 19.42 16.25 0.93
N GLY A 125 18.62 15.50 1.69
CA GLY A 125 17.30 15.94 2.16
C GLY A 125 16.12 15.55 1.27
N ASP A 126 16.37 14.98 0.08
CA ASP A 126 15.31 14.39 -0.72
C ASP A 126 14.85 13.07 -0.09
N ALA A 127 13.60 13.01 0.33
CA ALA A 127 13.04 11.84 1.02
C ALA A 127 11.52 11.76 0.84
N THR A 128 11.04 10.52 0.81
CA THR A 128 9.61 10.26 0.98
C THR A 128 9.27 10.31 2.48
N LYS A 129 8.36 11.21 2.85
CA LYS A 129 7.94 11.44 4.24
C LYS A 129 6.44 11.20 4.38
N VAL A 130 6.08 10.29 5.28
CA VAL A 130 4.69 9.98 5.62
C VAL A 130 4.52 10.09 7.13
N SER A 131 3.52 10.85 7.56
CA SER A 131 3.12 10.93 8.98
C SER A 131 1.87 10.10 9.20
N PHE A 132 1.88 9.22 10.20
CA PHE A 132 0.71 8.46 10.63
C PHE A 132 0.17 9.07 11.91
N SER A 133 -1.08 9.55 11.88
CA SER A 133 -1.78 10.10 13.05
C SER A 133 -2.52 9.02 13.85
N ALA A 134 -2.90 7.93 13.19
CA ALA A 134 -3.52 6.77 13.82
C ALA A 134 -3.27 5.51 13.02
N PHE A 135 -3.16 4.37 13.69
CA PHE A 135 -3.20 3.05 13.08
C PHE A 135 -3.61 1.99 14.11
N SER A 136 -4.22 0.92 13.63
CA SER A 136 -4.57 -0.24 14.44
C SER A 136 -4.64 -1.50 13.59
N VAL A 137 -4.48 -2.66 14.23
CA VAL A 137 -4.78 -3.97 13.65
C VAL A 137 -5.79 -4.65 14.54
N THR A 138 -6.94 -5.00 13.98
CA THR A 138 -8.05 -5.65 14.70
C THR A 138 -8.36 -7.02 14.11
N PRO A 139 -8.97 -7.91 14.91
CA PRO A 139 -9.54 -9.16 14.41
C PRO A 139 -10.56 -8.94 13.31
#